data_dea902fb0d335a2ac71275e4df8fb17a
#
_entry.id   dea902fb0d335a2ac71275e4df8fb17a
#
_cell.length_a   1.000
_cell.length_b   1.000
_cell.length_c   1.000
_cell.angle_alpha   90.00
_cell.angle_beta   90.00
_cell.angle_gamma   90.00
#
_symmetry.space_group_name_H-M   'P 1'
#
loop_
_entity.id
_entity.type
_entity.pdbx_description
1 polymer ?
#
loop_
_entity_poly.entity_id
_entity_poly.type
_entity_poly.pdbx_seq_one_letter_code
_entity_poly.pdbx_strand_id
1 'polypeptide(L)'
;MLVFGRREEKRKNNPKKKPTFFLSSTFLSVPFSPPSKTRPKRKKILRSRGRDVASVIEQYTKFVKPAFDAFVAPSRKHADVVIPWGREESNVVAIDLISQHIRSKLQQPDLRRLYHNLEVVPSNFQVRGMHTIVRDAATSTNDFVFYADRLLRLVVEAGLGFLPFEEKSVTTPTGATYVGVDFAKKLCGVSVIRSGESMENALRACCKGIKIGKILVHRTAGDRCANGDAHGEQELIYEKLPRDIADRHVLLMDPILGSGNSASRAIKVLLDRGVDEGRILFLTLIAAPEGIHRVCGSYPRLKLVTSEIDSGVDPASGAVTPGIGEFGDRYFST
;
A
#
# COMPACT_ATOMS: atom_id res chain seq x y z
N MET A 1 -12.96 -17.43 -18.11
CA MET A 1 -12.71 -17.06 -16.72
C MET A 1 -11.38 -17.67 -16.33
N LEU A 2 -10.42 -16.85 -16.01
CA LEU A 2 -9.12 -17.27 -15.46
C LEU A 2 -9.19 -17.05 -13.94
N VAL A 3 -8.81 -18.06 -13.17
CA VAL A 3 -8.87 -18.04 -11.72
C VAL A 3 -7.45 -18.26 -11.20
N PHE A 4 -6.92 -17.31 -10.40
CA PHE A 4 -5.65 -17.43 -9.71
C PHE A 4 -5.93 -17.55 -8.21
N GLY A 5 -5.39 -18.56 -7.56
CA GLY A 5 -5.56 -18.77 -6.14
C GLY A 5 -4.24 -19.14 -5.46
N ARG A 6 -4.12 -18.74 -4.22
CA ARG A 6 -3.01 -19.09 -3.34
C ARG A 6 -3.32 -20.44 -2.68
N ARG A 7 -2.42 -21.40 -2.80
CA ARG A 7 -2.51 -22.66 -2.03
C ARG A 7 -1.71 -22.48 -0.74
N GLU A 8 -2.40 -22.38 0.39
CA GLU A 8 -1.77 -22.55 1.69
C GLU A 8 -1.53 -24.04 1.96
N GLU A 9 -0.29 -24.47 1.80
CA GLU A 9 0.15 -25.78 2.32
C GLU A 9 0.44 -25.65 3.81
N LYS A 10 -0.31 -26.39 4.64
CA LYS A 10 0.00 -26.60 6.06
C LYS A 10 1.38 -27.28 6.15
N ARG A 11 2.41 -26.52 6.44
CA ARG A 11 3.78 -27.00 6.61
C ARG A 11 3.91 -27.79 7.92
N LYS A 12 4.26 -29.06 7.81
CA LYS A 12 5.00 -29.79 8.84
C LYS A 12 6.45 -29.29 8.81
N ASN A 13 6.96 -28.85 9.96
CA ASN A 13 8.29 -28.29 10.15
C ASN A 13 9.41 -29.21 9.59
N ASN A 14 10.12 -28.73 8.57
CA ASN A 14 11.45 -29.26 8.21
C ASN A 14 12.36 -28.08 7.78
N PRO A 15 13.44 -27.76 8.53
CA PRO A 15 14.16 -26.48 8.41
C PRO A 15 15.22 -26.40 7.29
N LYS A 16 15.26 -27.32 6.32
CA LYS A 16 16.35 -27.37 5.32
C LYS A 16 15.91 -27.33 3.85
N LYS A 17 14.73 -26.87 3.49
CA LYS A 17 14.36 -26.66 2.07
C LYS A 17 14.13 -25.20 1.78
N LYS A 18 14.93 -24.65 0.84
CA LYS A 18 14.70 -23.34 0.22
C LYS A 18 13.28 -23.28 -0.35
N PRO A 19 12.59 -22.14 -0.29
CA PRO A 19 11.25 -22.03 -0.84
C PRO A 19 11.31 -22.14 -2.37
N THR A 20 10.86 -23.26 -2.90
CA THR A 20 10.61 -23.42 -4.33
C THR A 20 9.19 -22.92 -4.59
N PHE A 21 9.08 -21.79 -5.27
CA PHE A 21 7.80 -21.30 -5.76
C PHE A 21 7.34 -22.19 -6.92
N PHE A 22 6.38 -23.05 -6.66
CA PHE A 22 5.62 -23.70 -7.71
C PHE A 22 4.48 -22.78 -8.13
N LEU A 23 4.62 -22.13 -9.28
CA LEU A 23 3.50 -21.58 -10.03
C LEU A 23 2.73 -22.77 -10.64
N SER A 24 1.71 -23.24 -9.93
CA SER A 24 0.75 -24.17 -10.49
C SER A 24 -0.20 -23.40 -11.41
N SER A 25 0.23 -23.13 -12.64
CA SER A 25 -0.64 -22.62 -13.69
C SER A 25 -1.46 -23.76 -14.29
N THR A 26 -2.62 -24.05 -13.70
CA THR A 26 -3.62 -24.85 -14.39
C THR A 26 -4.40 -23.91 -15.31
N PHE A 27 -3.95 -23.78 -16.55
CA PHE A 27 -4.67 -23.05 -17.59
C PHE A 27 -5.89 -23.88 -18.04
N LEU A 28 -7.05 -23.63 -17.45
CA LEU A 28 -8.33 -24.06 -18.02
C LEU A 28 -9.00 -22.85 -18.66
N SER A 29 -8.70 -22.60 -19.92
CA SER A 29 -9.46 -21.68 -20.75
C SER A 29 -10.72 -22.36 -21.27
N VAL A 30 -11.85 -22.16 -20.59
CA VAL A 30 -13.16 -22.57 -21.10
C VAL A 30 -13.86 -21.32 -21.64
N PRO A 31 -14.07 -21.22 -22.97
CA PRO A 31 -14.80 -20.10 -23.55
C PRO A 31 -16.30 -20.25 -23.27
N PHE A 32 -16.84 -19.41 -22.35
CA PHE A 32 -18.27 -19.34 -22.10
C PHE A 32 -18.84 -18.00 -22.57
N SER A 33 -19.63 -18.05 -23.66
CA SER A 33 -20.65 -17.04 -23.98
C SER A 33 -21.85 -17.78 -24.52
N PRO A 34 -23.09 -17.44 -24.06
CA PRO A 34 -24.28 -17.99 -24.67
C PRO A 34 -24.32 -17.61 -26.16
N PRO A 35 -24.94 -18.43 -27.03
CA PRO A 35 -24.92 -18.23 -28.46
C PRO A 35 -25.72 -16.96 -28.83
N SER A 36 -25.05 -15.81 -28.90
CA SER A 36 -25.57 -14.66 -29.62
C SER A 36 -25.29 -14.86 -31.12
N LYS A 37 -26.31 -14.62 -31.90
CA LYS A 37 -26.32 -14.74 -33.35
C LYS A 37 -25.10 -14.08 -34.00
N THR A 38 -24.38 -14.85 -34.87
CA THR A 38 -23.45 -14.42 -35.92
C THR A 38 -22.08 -13.86 -35.53
N ARG A 39 -21.05 -14.72 -35.55
CA ARG A 39 -19.69 -14.35 -35.90
C ARG A 39 -19.09 -15.25 -36.97
N PRO A 40 -18.53 -14.73 -38.07
CA PRO A 40 -18.02 -15.53 -39.18
C PRO A 40 -16.82 -16.42 -38.81
N LYS A 41 -16.00 -16.06 -37.85
CA LYS A 41 -14.84 -16.85 -37.39
C LYS A 41 -15.24 -18.16 -36.67
N ARG A 42 -16.34 -18.19 -35.88
CA ARG A 42 -16.83 -19.41 -35.21
C ARG A 42 -17.38 -20.41 -36.18
N LYS A 43 -18.07 -19.97 -37.25
CA LYS A 43 -18.53 -20.87 -38.34
C LYS A 43 -17.38 -21.58 -39.06
N LYS A 44 -16.22 -20.91 -39.20
CA LYS A 44 -15.03 -21.47 -39.86
C LYS A 44 -14.38 -22.56 -39.00
N ILE A 45 -14.29 -22.39 -37.66
CA ILE A 45 -13.72 -23.41 -36.77
C ILE A 45 -14.63 -24.62 -36.59
N LEU A 46 -15.95 -24.45 -36.54
CA LEU A 46 -16.92 -25.54 -36.48
C LEU A 46 -16.89 -26.38 -37.79
N ARG A 47 -16.81 -25.72 -38.95
CA ARG A 47 -16.70 -26.39 -40.26
C ARG A 47 -15.37 -27.13 -40.45
N SER A 48 -14.25 -26.58 -39.97
CA SER A 48 -12.93 -27.17 -40.13
C SER A 48 -12.72 -28.46 -39.30
N ARG A 49 -13.52 -28.66 -38.24
CA ARG A 49 -13.44 -29.85 -37.38
C ARG A 49 -14.61 -30.83 -37.50
N GLY A 50 -15.51 -30.66 -38.52
CA GLY A 50 -16.62 -31.55 -38.77
C GLY A 50 -17.65 -31.71 -37.64
N ARG A 51 -17.72 -30.75 -36.70
CA ARG A 51 -18.64 -30.83 -35.56
C ARG A 51 -19.91 -30.04 -35.85
N ASP A 52 -21.06 -30.67 -35.64
CA ASP A 52 -22.35 -30.01 -35.68
C ASP A 52 -22.60 -29.18 -34.46
N VAL A 53 -23.33 -28.06 -34.61
CA VAL A 53 -23.66 -27.12 -33.52
C VAL A 53 -24.49 -27.80 -32.42
N ALA A 54 -25.41 -28.67 -32.82
CA ALA A 54 -26.27 -29.44 -31.90
C ALA A 54 -25.42 -30.33 -30.97
N SER A 55 -24.47 -31.09 -31.56
CA SER A 55 -23.52 -31.93 -30.83
C SER A 55 -22.66 -31.15 -29.85
N VAL A 56 -22.21 -29.92 -30.20
CA VAL A 56 -21.43 -29.07 -29.31
C VAL A 56 -22.27 -28.56 -28.12
N ILE A 57 -23.53 -28.20 -28.35
CA ILE A 57 -24.45 -27.77 -27.29
C ILE A 57 -24.77 -28.95 -26.36
N GLU A 58 -25.00 -30.12 -26.89
CA GLU A 58 -25.26 -31.34 -26.12
C GLU A 58 -24.06 -31.69 -25.22
N GLN A 59 -22.85 -31.72 -25.76
CA GLN A 59 -21.63 -31.97 -25.01
C GLN A 59 -21.41 -30.92 -23.91
N TYR A 60 -21.68 -29.65 -24.23
CA TYR A 60 -21.57 -28.57 -23.27
C TYR A 60 -22.55 -28.76 -22.09
N THR A 61 -23.80 -29.02 -22.39
CA THR A 61 -24.87 -29.16 -21.38
C THR A 61 -24.66 -30.40 -20.53
N LYS A 62 -24.22 -31.50 -21.16
CA LYS A 62 -24.08 -32.81 -20.51
C LYS A 62 -22.83 -32.96 -19.69
N PHE A 63 -21.71 -32.37 -20.11
CA PHE A 63 -20.40 -32.62 -19.50
C PHE A 63 -19.72 -31.32 -19.00
N VAL A 64 -19.66 -30.28 -19.84
CA VAL A 64 -18.83 -29.09 -19.54
C VAL A 64 -19.46 -28.22 -18.48
N LYS A 65 -20.77 -27.95 -18.58
CA LYS A 65 -21.47 -27.09 -17.62
C LYS A 65 -21.54 -27.71 -16.23
N PRO A 66 -21.93 -28.98 -16.05
CA PRO A 66 -21.92 -29.60 -14.71
C PRO A 66 -20.52 -29.68 -14.10
N ALA A 67 -19.48 -29.98 -14.89
CA ALA A 67 -18.11 -30.00 -14.42
C ALA A 67 -17.62 -28.58 -14.02
N PHE A 68 -17.99 -27.55 -14.78
CA PHE A 68 -17.70 -26.17 -14.44
C PHE A 68 -18.37 -25.78 -13.11
N ASP A 69 -19.65 -26.08 -12.96
CA ASP A 69 -20.43 -25.71 -11.75
C ASP A 69 -19.92 -26.47 -10.51
N ALA A 70 -19.48 -27.72 -10.66
CA ALA A 70 -18.97 -28.54 -9.56
C ALA A 70 -17.53 -28.19 -9.13
N PHE A 71 -16.63 -27.90 -10.08
CA PHE A 71 -15.19 -27.80 -9.82
C PHE A 71 -14.62 -26.40 -10.04
N VAL A 72 -15.08 -25.66 -11.04
CA VAL A 72 -14.50 -24.36 -11.40
C VAL A 72 -15.21 -23.19 -10.73
N ALA A 73 -16.55 -23.21 -10.71
CA ALA A 73 -17.30 -22.11 -10.08
C ALA A 73 -17.01 -21.93 -8.57
N PRO A 74 -16.84 -23.00 -7.77
CA PRO A 74 -16.50 -22.87 -6.35
C PRO A 74 -15.11 -22.27 -6.11
N SER A 75 -14.14 -22.49 -7.04
CA SER A 75 -12.78 -21.95 -6.92
C SER A 75 -12.73 -20.42 -6.95
N ARG A 76 -13.79 -19.77 -7.46
CA ARG A 76 -13.93 -18.30 -7.43
C ARG A 76 -13.85 -17.70 -6.03
N LYS A 77 -14.28 -18.44 -5.00
CA LYS A 77 -14.23 -17.99 -3.60
C LYS A 77 -12.80 -17.87 -3.05
N HIS A 78 -11.86 -18.57 -3.68
CA HIS A 78 -10.44 -18.64 -3.26
C HIS A 78 -9.52 -17.91 -4.23
N ALA A 79 -10.08 -17.17 -5.19
CA ALA A 79 -9.32 -16.45 -6.20
C ALA A 79 -9.05 -15.02 -5.72
N ASP A 80 -7.78 -14.60 -5.78
CA ASP A 80 -7.38 -13.22 -5.52
C ASP A 80 -7.88 -12.27 -6.62
N VAL A 81 -7.93 -12.76 -7.86
CA VAL A 81 -8.41 -12.00 -9.03
C VAL A 81 -9.26 -12.90 -9.92
N VAL A 82 -10.42 -12.40 -10.34
CA VAL A 82 -11.30 -13.05 -11.30
C VAL A 82 -11.41 -12.21 -12.57
N ILE A 83 -10.87 -12.72 -13.67
CA ILE A 83 -10.94 -12.05 -14.98
C ILE A 83 -12.13 -12.62 -15.74
N PRO A 84 -13.20 -11.85 -15.98
CA PRO A 84 -14.31 -12.30 -16.80
C PRO A 84 -13.84 -12.46 -18.26
N TRP A 85 -14.27 -13.51 -18.93
CA TRP A 85 -14.02 -13.68 -20.36
C TRP A 85 -14.81 -12.62 -21.14
N GLY A 86 -14.13 -11.57 -21.58
CA GLY A 86 -14.70 -10.47 -22.36
C GLY A 86 -14.46 -10.62 -23.87
N ARG A 87 -14.93 -9.63 -24.62
CA ARG A 87 -14.55 -9.44 -26.02
C ARG A 87 -13.05 -9.17 -26.13
N GLU A 88 -12.43 -9.50 -27.25
CA GLU A 88 -10.97 -9.62 -27.48
C GLU A 88 -10.07 -8.52 -26.90
N GLU A 89 -10.57 -7.30 -26.70
CA GLU A 89 -9.78 -6.15 -26.17
C GLU A 89 -9.75 -6.05 -24.63
N SER A 90 -10.76 -6.58 -23.94
CA SER A 90 -10.81 -6.44 -22.46
C SER A 90 -9.82 -7.32 -21.71
N ASN A 91 -9.35 -8.42 -22.31
CA ASN A 91 -8.41 -9.33 -21.65
C ASN A 91 -6.96 -8.84 -21.74
N VAL A 92 -6.61 -8.08 -22.77
CA VAL A 92 -5.26 -7.50 -22.93
C VAL A 92 -4.95 -6.57 -21.79
N VAL A 93 -5.85 -5.65 -21.47
CA VAL A 93 -5.71 -4.72 -20.35
C VAL A 93 -5.57 -5.47 -19.01
N ALA A 94 -6.37 -6.50 -18.79
CA ALA A 94 -6.28 -7.29 -17.56
C ALA A 94 -4.97 -8.09 -17.48
N ILE A 95 -4.49 -8.64 -18.59
CA ILE A 95 -3.21 -9.34 -18.69
C ILE A 95 -2.05 -8.37 -18.45
N ASP A 96 -2.10 -7.17 -19.03
CA ASP A 96 -1.08 -6.14 -18.83
C ASP A 96 -1.01 -5.67 -17.38
N LEU A 97 -2.15 -5.41 -16.75
CA LEU A 97 -2.21 -5.04 -15.33
C LEU A 97 -1.60 -6.12 -14.43
N ILE A 98 -1.94 -7.40 -14.67
CA ILE A 98 -1.37 -8.51 -13.89
C ILE A 98 0.12 -8.66 -14.18
N SER A 99 0.54 -8.55 -15.44
CA SER A 99 1.94 -8.64 -15.84
C SER A 99 2.77 -7.52 -15.22
N GLN A 100 2.26 -6.29 -15.22
CA GLN A 100 2.89 -5.14 -14.55
C GLN A 100 2.97 -5.37 -13.05
N HIS A 101 1.89 -5.85 -12.42
CA HIS A 101 1.89 -6.16 -11.00
C HIS A 101 2.91 -7.25 -10.64
N ILE A 102 2.98 -8.33 -11.43
CA ILE A 102 3.96 -9.40 -11.23
C ILE A 102 5.39 -8.87 -11.42
N ARG A 103 5.65 -8.10 -12.48
CA ARG A 103 6.96 -7.48 -12.74
C ARG A 103 7.37 -6.56 -11.59
N SER A 104 6.48 -5.68 -11.14
CA SER A 104 6.72 -4.80 -9.99
C SER A 104 7.07 -5.59 -8.73
N LYS A 105 6.35 -6.69 -8.45
CA LYS A 105 6.63 -7.57 -7.30
C LYS A 105 7.92 -8.36 -7.40
N LEU A 106 8.34 -8.72 -8.61
CA LEU A 106 9.60 -9.45 -8.86
C LEU A 106 10.83 -8.53 -8.88
N GLN A 107 10.65 -7.27 -9.30
CA GLN A 107 11.74 -6.28 -9.41
C GLN A 107 12.03 -5.56 -8.09
N GLN A 108 11.05 -5.47 -7.17
CA GLN A 108 11.30 -4.93 -5.84
C GLN A 108 11.87 -6.03 -4.94
N PRO A 109 13.09 -5.87 -4.40
CA PRO A 109 13.47 -6.65 -3.24
C PRO A 109 12.38 -6.45 -2.20
N ASP A 110 11.94 -7.55 -1.57
CA ASP A 110 10.85 -7.48 -0.58
C ASP A 110 11.38 -6.73 0.66
N LEU A 111 11.35 -5.40 0.61
CA LEU A 111 11.84 -4.51 1.67
C LEU A 111 11.23 -4.85 3.03
N ARG A 112 10.01 -5.42 3.03
CA ARG A 112 9.35 -5.93 4.24
C ARG A 112 10.09 -7.11 4.88
N ARG A 113 10.82 -7.90 4.07
CA ARG A 113 11.66 -9.00 4.58
C ARG A 113 13.01 -8.51 5.04
N LEU A 114 13.48 -7.41 4.46
CA LEU A 114 14.75 -6.81 4.83
C LEU A 114 14.61 -6.00 6.13
N TYR A 115 13.52 -5.26 6.28
CA TYR A 115 13.26 -4.37 7.41
C TYR A 115 12.04 -4.80 8.22
N HIS A 116 12.24 -5.32 9.44
CA HIS A 116 11.16 -5.74 10.34
C HIS A 116 10.38 -4.54 10.90
N ASN A 117 10.99 -3.36 10.83
CA ASN A 117 10.41 -2.09 11.27
C ASN A 117 9.65 -1.35 10.17
N LEU A 118 9.52 -1.95 8.97
CA LEU A 118 8.71 -1.44 7.87
C LEU A 118 7.36 -2.15 7.81
N GLU A 119 6.29 -1.36 7.84
CA GLU A 119 4.94 -1.83 7.59
C GLU A 119 4.34 -1.14 6.38
N VAL A 120 3.66 -1.90 5.54
CA VAL A 120 2.94 -1.38 4.37
C VAL A 120 1.48 -1.75 4.50
N VAL A 121 0.61 -0.74 4.50
CA VAL A 121 -0.84 -0.92 4.59
C VAL A 121 -1.32 -1.93 3.55
N PRO A 122 -2.14 -2.92 3.92
CA PRO A 122 -2.65 -3.90 2.98
C PRO A 122 -3.42 -3.23 1.84
N SER A 123 -2.94 -3.43 0.62
CA SER A 123 -3.56 -2.84 -0.57
C SER A 123 -4.71 -3.72 -1.05
N ASN A 124 -5.91 -3.15 -1.12
CA ASN A 124 -7.08 -3.71 -1.78
C ASN A 124 -7.49 -2.84 -2.98
N PHE A 125 -8.51 -3.24 -3.74
CA PHE A 125 -8.96 -2.47 -4.91
C PHE A 125 -9.42 -1.06 -4.56
N GLN A 126 -10.00 -0.85 -3.38
CA GLN A 126 -10.42 0.47 -2.92
C GLN A 126 -9.22 1.38 -2.65
N VAL A 127 -8.19 0.88 -1.96
CA VAL A 127 -6.94 1.62 -1.71
C VAL A 127 -6.26 1.95 -3.04
N ARG A 128 -6.17 0.99 -3.95
CA ARG A 128 -5.59 1.22 -5.29
C ARG A 128 -6.37 2.24 -6.11
N GLY A 129 -7.70 2.21 -6.04
CA GLY A 129 -8.55 3.21 -6.69
C GLY A 129 -8.29 4.62 -6.16
N MET A 130 -8.14 4.79 -4.85
CA MET A 130 -7.78 6.07 -4.25
C MET A 130 -6.36 6.52 -4.68
N HIS A 131 -5.38 5.61 -4.70
CA HIS A 131 -4.04 5.91 -5.23
C HIS A 131 -4.08 6.33 -6.70
N THR A 132 -4.91 5.69 -7.53
CA THR A 132 -5.07 6.09 -8.94
C THR A 132 -5.52 7.55 -9.05
N ILE A 133 -6.52 7.95 -8.25
CA ILE A 133 -7.04 9.33 -8.27
C ILE A 133 -6.00 10.33 -7.78
N VAL A 134 -5.33 10.09 -6.65
CA VAL A 134 -4.34 11.05 -6.12
C VAL A 134 -3.08 11.14 -6.99
N ARG A 135 -2.76 10.11 -7.79
CA ARG A 135 -1.62 10.10 -8.72
C ARG A 135 -1.92 10.79 -10.04
N ASP A 136 -3.19 10.86 -10.45
CA ASP A 136 -3.57 11.50 -11.72
C ASP A 136 -3.33 13.00 -11.65
N ALA A 137 -2.58 13.50 -12.63
CA ALA A 137 -2.29 14.92 -12.77
C ALA A 137 -3.53 15.78 -13.11
N ALA A 138 -4.55 15.16 -13.72
CA ALA A 138 -5.81 15.82 -14.06
C ALA A 138 -6.80 15.91 -12.88
N THR A 139 -6.51 15.29 -11.75
CA THR A 139 -7.39 15.30 -10.58
C THR A 139 -7.49 16.72 -10.01
N SER A 140 -8.72 17.16 -9.76
CA SER A 140 -9.00 18.45 -9.12
C SER A 140 -8.43 18.51 -7.70
N THR A 141 -8.09 19.70 -7.21
CA THR A 141 -7.60 19.88 -5.84
C THR A 141 -8.58 19.33 -4.81
N ASN A 142 -9.89 19.56 -4.98
CA ASN A 142 -10.91 19.06 -4.05
C ASN A 142 -10.93 17.54 -3.99
N ASP A 143 -10.88 16.87 -5.14
CA ASP A 143 -10.83 15.40 -5.19
C ASP A 143 -9.50 14.88 -4.63
N PHE A 144 -8.38 15.54 -4.96
CA PHE A 144 -7.08 15.20 -4.41
C PHE A 144 -7.09 15.23 -2.89
N VAL A 145 -7.52 16.32 -2.27
CA VAL A 145 -7.62 16.46 -0.80
C VAL A 145 -8.53 15.40 -0.21
N PHE A 146 -9.71 15.19 -0.80
CA PHE A 146 -10.69 14.22 -0.31
C PHE A 146 -10.12 12.79 -0.29
N TYR A 147 -9.50 12.35 -1.39
CA TYR A 147 -8.96 10.99 -1.48
C TYR A 147 -7.64 10.83 -0.72
N ALA A 148 -6.81 11.88 -0.68
CA ALA A 148 -5.61 11.91 0.16
C ALA A 148 -5.97 11.77 1.63
N ASP A 149 -6.92 12.52 2.15
CA ASP A 149 -7.38 12.43 3.55
C ASP A 149 -7.86 11.01 3.92
N ARG A 150 -8.55 10.35 3.00
CA ARG A 150 -8.97 8.96 3.23
C ARG A 150 -7.80 8.00 3.33
N LEU A 151 -6.81 8.13 2.44
CA LEU A 151 -5.59 7.32 2.48
C LEU A 151 -4.77 7.61 3.73
N LEU A 152 -4.61 8.89 4.09
CA LEU A 152 -3.86 9.31 5.29
C LEU A 152 -4.49 8.74 6.57
N ARG A 153 -5.82 8.68 6.66
CA ARG A 153 -6.49 8.02 7.79
C ARG A 153 -6.16 6.54 7.88
N LEU A 154 -6.11 5.82 6.75
CA LEU A 154 -5.73 4.40 6.75
C LEU A 154 -4.29 4.21 7.24
N VAL A 155 -3.37 5.09 6.85
CA VAL A 155 -1.97 5.07 7.33
C VAL A 155 -1.90 5.35 8.83
N VAL A 156 -2.65 6.34 9.32
CA VAL A 156 -2.72 6.68 10.75
C VAL A 156 -3.27 5.51 11.56
N GLU A 157 -4.40 4.92 11.15
CA GLU A 157 -5.00 3.76 11.84
C GLU A 157 -4.06 2.55 11.85
N ALA A 158 -3.38 2.27 10.75
CA ALA A 158 -2.37 1.22 10.70
C ALA A 158 -1.21 1.51 11.68
N GLY A 159 -0.76 2.77 11.75
CA GLY A 159 0.28 3.19 12.70
C GLY A 159 -0.14 3.05 14.15
N LEU A 160 -1.37 3.44 14.48
CA LEU A 160 -1.92 3.32 15.84
C LEU A 160 -1.94 1.86 16.32
N GLY A 161 -2.08 0.90 15.41
CA GLY A 161 -2.03 -0.54 15.73
C GLY A 161 -0.68 -1.03 16.28
N PHE A 162 0.41 -0.26 16.13
CA PHE A 162 1.75 -0.60 16.66
C PHE A 162 2.06 0.04 18.02
N LEU A 163 1.11 0.80 18.58
CA LEU A 163 1.26 1.36 19.91
C LEU A 163 1.07 0.27 20.98
N PRO A 164 1.66 0.43 22.18
CA PRO A 164 1.42 -0.51 23.25
C PRO A 164 -0.03 -0.38 23.74
N PHE A 165 -0.67 -1.52 23.98
CA PHE A 165 -2.01 -1.61 24.55
C PHE A 165 -1.97 -2.30 25.90
N GLU A 166 -2.90 -1.93 26.80
CA GLU A 166 -3.10 -2.57 28.07
C GLU A 166 -4.47 -3.29 28.05
N GLU A 167 -4.55 -4.48 28.66
CA GLU A 167 -5.82 -5.19 28.78
C GLU A 167 -6.78 -4.42 29.69
N LYS A 168 -8.05 -4.32 29.28
CA LYS A 168 -9.10 -3.62 30.00
C LYS A 168 -10.41 -4.37 29.98
N SER A 169 -10.91 -4.71 31.16
CA SER A 169 -12.23 -5.29 31.31
C SER A 169 -13.28 -4.22 31.50
N VAL A 170 -14.39 -4.31 30.77
CA VAL A 170 -15.54 -3.41 30.88
C VAL A 170 -16.84 -4.20 31.01
N THR A 171 -17.84 -3.62 31.66
CA THR A 171 -19.19 -4.20 31.70
C THR A 171 -20.01 -3.65 30.53
N THR A 172 -20.56 -4.54 29.73
CA THR A 172 -21.43 -4.17 28.59
C THR A 172 -22.82 -3.75 29.08
N PRO A 173 -23.62 -3.07 28.26
CA PRO A 173 -25.01 -2.71 28.58
C PRO A 173 -25.90 -3.94 28.90
N THR A 174 -25.52 -5.13 28.46
CA THR A 174 -26.22 -6.39 28.74
C THR A 174 -25.82 -7.00 30.10
N GLY A 175 -24.90 -6.34 30.85
CA GLY A 175 -24.38 -6.84 32.14
C GLY A 175 -23.25 -7.87 32.01
N ALA A 176 -22.84 -8.25 30.80
CA ALA A 176 -21.75 -9.18 30.57
C ALA A 176 -20.38 -8.48 30.64
N THR A 177 -19.35 -9.19 31.08
CA THR A 177 -17.97 -8.69 31.06
C THR A 177 -17.37 -8.88 29.66
N TYR A 178 -16.80 -7.81 29.11
CA TYR A 178 -16.00 -7.83 27.89
C TYR A 178 -14.55 -7.46 28.21
N VAL A 179 -13.61 -8.32 27.80
CA VAL A 179 -12.18 -8.07 27.93
C VAL A 179 -11.69 -7.49 26.60
N GLY A 180 -11.30 -6.24 26.63
CA GLY A 180 -10.76 -5.51 25.48
C GLY A 180 -9.39 -4.93 25.82
N VAL A 181 -9.00 -3.86 25.11
CA VAL A 181 -7.75 -3.14 25.31
C VAL A 181 -7.99 -1.66 25.54
N ASP A 182 -7.13 -1.01 26.32
CA ASP A 182 -7.09 0.45 26.44
C ASP A 182 -6.06 1.03 25.49
N PHE A 183 -6.32 2.23 25.00
CA PHE A 183 -5.43 2.92 24.09
C PHE A 183 -4.20 3.46 24.83
N ALA A 184 -3.07 3.50 24.12
CA ALA A 184 -1.86 4.13 24.64
C ALA A 184 -2.12 5.59 25.03
N LYS A 185 -1.63 5.95 26.19
CA LYS A 185 -1.70 7.32 26.72
C LYS A 185 -0.44 8.08 26.32
N LYS A 186 -0.48 9.41 26.42
CA LYS A 186 0.67 10.29 26.11
C LYS A 186 1.15 10.18 24.65
N LEU A 187 0.23 10.30 23.71
CA LEU A 187 0.55 10.42 22.28
C LEU A 187 0.88 11.87 21.90
N CYS A 188 1.68 12.04 20.86
CA CYS A 188 1.93 13.32 20.21
C CYS A 188 2.13 13.10 18.71
N GLY A 189 1.38 13.83 17.87
CA GLY A 189 1.71 13.96 16.45
C GLY A 189 2.81 15.00 16.27
N VAL A 190 3.74 14.77 15.36
CA VAL A 190 4.73 15.77 14.96
C VAL A 190 4.73 15.85 13.44
N SER A 191 4.32 17.00 12.89
CA SER A 191 4.30 17.22 11.45
C SER A 191 5.60 17.85 10.96
N VAL A 192 6.14 17.30 9.86
CA VAL A 192 7.24 17.92 9.13
C VAL A 192 6.64 18.96 8.18
N ILE A 193 6.87 20.22 8.48
CA ILE A 193 6.32 21.34 7.72
C ILE A 193 6.97 21.38 6.33
N ARG A 194 6.21 21.62 5.28
CA ARG A 194 4.81 22.00 5.07
C ARG A 194 3.91 20.78 4.87
N SER A 195 4.37 19.77 4.11
CA SER A 195 3.57 18.63 3.65
C SER A 195 2.95 17.81 4.78
N GLY A 196 3.68 17.62 5.90
CA GLY A 196 3.20 16.85 7.04
C GLY A 196 1.98 17.44 7.76
N GLU A 197 1.71 18.73 7.59
CA GLU A 197 0.53 19.38 8.17
C GLU A 197 -0.79 18.83 7.59
N SER A 198 -0.77 18.34 6.34
CA SER A 198 -1.91 17.69 5.72
C SER A 198 -2.40 16.45 6.50
N MET A 199 -1.49 15.78 7.22
CA MET A 199 -1.82 14.59 8.00
C MET A 199 -2.45 14.90 9.37
N GLU A 200 -2.38 16.17 9.84
CA GLU A 200 -2.91 16.55 11.16
C GLU A 200 -4.41 16.32 11.27
N ASN A 201 -5.18 16.61 10.20
CA ASN A 201 -6.63 16.40 10.19
C ASN A 201 -6.96 14.91 10.28
N ALA A 202 -6.26 14.06 9.54
CA ALA A 202 -6.41 12.63 9.62
C ALA A 202 -6.10 12.11 11.04
N LEU A 203 -5.00 12.58 11.63
CA LEU A 203 -4.63 12.20 13.01
C LEU A 203 -5.65 12.66 14.05
N ARG A 204 -6.16 13.88 13.95
CA ARG A 204 -7.20 14.40 14.87
C ARG A 204 -8.52 13.64 14.74
N ALA A 205 -8.85 13.14 13.55
CA ALA A 205 -10.02 12.33 13.33
C ALA A 205 -9.92 10.94 13.98
N CYS A 206 -8.69 10.39 14.10
CA CYS A 206 -8.43 9.09 14.73
C CYS A 206 -8.13 9.22 16.23
N CYS A 207 -7.51 10.30 16.67
CA CYS A 207 -7.03 10.49 18.05
C CYS A 207 -7.63 11.75 18.69
N LYS A 208 -8.62 11.59 19.54
CA LYS A 208 -9.27 12.73 20.25
C LYS A 208 -8.28 13.44 21.18
N GLY A 209 -8.16 14.76 21.01
CA GLY A 209 -7.39 15.62 21.92
C GLY A 209 -5.87 15.44 21.85
N ILE A 210 -5.33 14.84 20.76
CA ILE A 210 -3.89 14.65 20.58
C ILE A 210 -3.15 16.00 20.52
N LYS A 211 -2.00 16.08 21.18
CA LYS A 211 -1.07 17.21 21.01
C LYS A 211 -0.35 17.10 19.70
N ILE A 212 -0.09 18.24 19.04
CA ILE A 212 0.66 18.30 17.79
C ILE A 212 1.87 19.22 17.97
N GLY A 213 3.04 18.69 17.66
CA GLY A 213 4.28 19.42 17.49
C GLY A 213 4.58 19.67 16.01
N LYS A 214 5.51 20.56 15.72
CA LYS A 214 5.90 20.94 14.35
C LYS A 214 7.41 21.02 14.25
N ILE A 215 7.96 20.52 13.13
CA ILE A 215 9.37 20.62 12.78
C ILE A 215 9.47 21.15 11.37
N LEU A 216 10.22 22.23 11.15
CA LEU A 216 10.54 22.78 9.84
C LEU A 216 12.01 22.49 9.53
N VAL A 217 12.22 21.73 8.48
CA VAL A 217 13.54 21.41 7.92
C VAL A 217 13.68 22.12 6.59
N HIS A 218 14.75 22.88 6.41
CA HIS A 218 15.03 23.54 5.14
C HIS A 218 15.96 22.69 4.29
N ARG A 219 15.68 22.66 2.98
CA ARG A 219 16.61 22.15 1.96
C ARG A 219 17.51 23.31 1.53
N THR A 220 18.78 23.29 1.86
CA THR A 220 19.74 24.24 1.32
C THR A 220 19.83 24.08 -0.21
N ALA A 221 19.94 25.19 -0.93
CA ALA A 221 19.92 25.24 -2.40
C ALA A 221 21.04 24.42 -3.10
N GLY A 222 21.96 23.81 -2.37
CA GLY A 222 22.98 22.87 -2.84
C GLY A 222 22.47 21.48 -3.22
N ASP A 223 21.26 21.09 -2.86
CA ASP A 223 20.69 19.78 -3.15
C ASP A 223 20.28 19.56 -4.63
N ARG A 224 20.46 20.56 -5.47
CA ARG A 224 20.31 20.46 -6.95
C ARG A 224 21.64 20.22 -7.65
N CYS A 225 22.64 19.65 -6.99
CA CYS A 225 23.95 19.45 -7.59
C CYS A 225 23.96 18.24 -8.55
N ALA A 226 24.40 18.51 -9.76
CA ALA A 226 24.59 17.60 -10.89
C ALA A 226 25.70 16.54 -10.69
N ASN A 227 26.21 16.35 -9.50
CA ASN A 227 27.24 15.34 -9.19
C ASN A 227 26.77 14.52 -8.00
N GLY A 228 26.48 13.25 -8.22
CA GLY A 228 26.08 12.11 -7.42
C GLY A 228 26.25 12.03 -5.91
N ASP A 229 26.73 13.06 -5.22
CA ASP A 229 26.86 13.13 -3.77
C ASP A 229 25.86 14.16 -3.21
N ALA A 230 24.61 13.75 -3.10
CA ALA A 230 23.52 14.55 -2.50
C ALA A 230 23.64 14.57 -0.97
N HIS A 231 24.69 15.17 -0.43
CA HIS A 231 24.88 15.44 0.99
C HIS A 231 24.70 16.93 1.32
N GLY A 232 23.64 17.54 0.79
CA GLY A 232 23.22 18.86 1.28
C GLY A 232 22.84 18.73 2.77
N GLU A 233 23.58 19.42 3.66
CA GLU A 233 23.20 19.49 5.08
C GLU A 233 21.85 20.16 5.18
N GLN A 234 20.87 19.42 5.71
CA GLN A 234 19.56 19.99 6.01
C GLN A 234 19.62 20.72 7.35
N GLU A 235 19.30 21.99 7.34
CA GLU A 235 19.30 22.82 8.52
C GLU A 235 17.91 22.80 9.19
N LEU A 236 17.88 22.61 10.52
CA LEU A 236 16.70 22.80 11.34
C LEU A 236 16.43 24.30 11.45
N ILE A 237 15.33 24.79 10.91
CA ILE A 237 14.94 26.20 11.02
C ILE A 237 14.06 26.46 12.25
N TYR A 238 13.13 25.55 12.51
CA TYR A 238 12.14 25.77 13.55
C TYR A 238 11.63 24.45 14.11
N GLU A 239 11.42 24.43 15.42
CA GLU A 239 10.73 23.36 16.11
C GLU A 239 9.81 23.91 17.18
N LYS A 240 8.64 23.32 17.31
CA LYS A 240 7.72 23.56 18.44
C LYS A 240 7.18 22.22 18.91
N LEU A 241 7.78 21.71 19.96
CA LEU A 241 7.44 20.41 20.53
C LEU A 241 6.85 20.61 21.96
N PRO A 242 5.97 19.73 22.42
CA PRO A 242 5.54 19.71 23.81
C PRO A 242 6.73 19.51 24.74
N ARG A 243 6.71 20.15 25.93
CA ARG A 243 7.79 20.05 26.92
C ARG A 243 8.03 18.61 27.41
N ASP A 244 6.98 17.81 27.40
CA ASP A 244 6.95 16.42 27.83
C ASP A 244 7.09 15.41 26.65
N ILE A 245 7.70 15.85 25.53
CA ILE A 245 7.81 15.03 24.31
C ILE A 245 8.59 13.73 24.53
N ALA A 246 9.62 13.75 25.39
CA ALA A 246 10.44 12.58 25.72
C ALA A 246 9.64 11.43 26.33
N ASP A 247 8.54 11.74 27.04
CA ASP A 247 7.67 10.73 27.69
C ASP A 247 6.57 10.22 26.76
N ARG A 248 6.48 10.72 25.51
CA ARG A 248 5.39 10.43 24.61
C ARG A 248 5.76 9.42 23.54
N HIS A 249 4.76 8.69 23.06
CA HIS A 249 4.84 8.05 21.75
C HIS A 249 4.59 9.11 20.68
N VAL A 250 5.53 9.21 19.74
CA VAL A 250 5.54 10.23 18.70
C VAL A 250 5.12 9.64 17.37
N LEU A 251 4.06 10.19 16.77
CA LEU A 251 3.67 9.92 15.39
C LEU A 251 4.28 11.03 14.53
N LEU A 252 5.46 10.76 13.95
CA LEU A 252 6.12 11.66 13.01
C LEU A 252 5.43 11.55 11.66
N MET A 253 5.04 12.67 11.07
CA MET A 253 4.19 12.70 9.87
C MET A 253 4.85 13.49 8.75
N ASP A 254 5.06 12.82 7.62
CA ASP A 254 5.41 13.41 6.33
C ASP A 254 4.84 12.55 5.20
N PRO A 255 3.95 13.04 4.34
CA PRO A 255 3.25 12.20 3.37
C PRO A 255 4.16 11.60 2.29
N ILE A 256 5.34 12.14 2.05
CA ILE A 256 6.26 11.65 1.03
C ILE A 256 7.64 11.37 1.62
N LEU A 257 8.06 10.11 1.56
CA LEU A 257 9.41 9.70 1.91
C LEU A 257 10.21 9.42 0.63
N GLY A 258 10.91 10.44 0.13
CA GLY A 258 11.81 10.32 -1.03
C GLY A 258 13.20 9.81 -0.63
N SER A 259 14.21 10.68 -0.62
CA SER A 259 15.60 10.34 -0.23
C SER A 259 15.77 10.04 1.26
N GLY A 260 14.82 10.42 2.11
CA GLY A 260 14.86 10.24 3.56
C GLY A 260 15.67 11.28 4.34
N ASN A 261 16.23 12.31 3.68
CA ASN A 261 17.05 13.33 4.36
C ASN A 261 16.24 14.13 5.36
N SER A 262 15.08 14.70 4.96
CA SER A 262 14.20 15.48 5.85
C SER A 262 13.68 14.63 7.01
N ALA A 263 13.29 13.38 6.70
CA ALA A 263 12.84 12.42 7.72
C ALA A 263 13.94 12.15 8.75
N SER A 264 15.17 11.83 8.30
CA SER A 264 16.31 11.57 9.19
C SER A 264 16.65 12.78 10.06
N ARG A 265 16.55 14.00 9.51
CA ARG A 265 16.77 15.22 10.29
C ARG A 265 15.69 15.43 11.36
N ALA A 266 14.41 15.23 11.00
CA ALA A 266 13.30 15.32 11.95
C ALA A 266 13.41 14.27 13.06
N ILE A 267 13.79 13.03 12.71
CA ILE A 267 14.03 11.97 13.70
C ILE A 267 15.16 12.36 14.64
N LYS A 268 16.28 12.88 14.12
CA LYS A 268 17.39 13.33 14.94
C LYS A 268 16.98 14.41 15.93
N VAL A 269 16.17 15.39 15.51
CA VAL A 269 15.62 16.41 16.40
C VAL A 269 14.82 15.79 17.55
N LEU A 270 13.99 14.79 17.29
CA LEU A 270 13.24 14.10 18.34
C LEU A 270 14.14 13.33 19.31
N LEU A 271 15.18 12.66 18.79
CA LEU A 271 16.18 11.97 19.62
C LEU A 271 16.96 12.96 20.50
N ASP A 272 17.39 14.10 19.95
CA ASP A 272 18.07 15.17 20.68
C ASP A 272 17.18 15.79 21.77
N ARG A 273 15.84 15.68 21.62
CA ARG A 273 14.84 16.06 22.65
C ARG A 273 14.53 14.94 23.65
N GLY A 274 15.27 13.83 23.60
CA GLY A 274 15.17 12.73 24.55
C GLY A 274 14.05 11.72 24.25
N VAL A 275 13.44 11.76 23.07
CA VAL A 275 12.46 10.74 22.65
C VAL A 275 13.22 9.43 22.38
N ASP A 276 12.78 8.33 22.98
CA ASP A 276 13.33 7.01 22.64
C ASP A 276 12.96 6.61 21.20
N GLU A 277 13.92 6.09 20.44
CA GLU A 277 13.73 5.68 19.04
C GLU A 277 12.57 4.69 18.88
N GLY A 278 12.43 3.74 19.81
CA GLY A 278 11.34 2.75 19.80
C GLY A 278 9.95 3.34 20.08
N ARG A 279 9.86 4.61 20.49
CA ARG A 279 8.60 5.35 20.66
C ARG A 279 8.25 6.24 19.48
N ILE A 280 9.05 6.22 18.40
CA ILE A 280 8.79 6.98 17.16
C ILE A 280 8.15 6.08 16.13
N LEU A 281 6.94 6.44 15.69
CA LEU A 281 6.28 5.89 14.52
C LEU A 281 6.33 6.93 13.41
N PHE A 282 6.97 6.60 12.31
CA PHE A 282 7.00 7.48 11.14
C PHE A 282 5.90 7.07 10.16
N LEU A 283 4.97 7.98 9.92
CA LEU A 283 3.80 7.78 9.05
C LEU A 283 4.01 8.52 7.74
N THR A 284 3.95 7.80 6.63
CA THR A 284 4.09 8.36 5.29
C THR A 284 3.08 7.74 4.33
N LEU A 285 2.61 8.49 3.34
CA LEU A 285 1.65 7.98 2.36
C LEU A 285 2.35 7.17 1.29
N ILE A 286 3.44 7.70 0.74
CA ILE A 286 4.25 7.07 -0.31
C ILE A 286 5.72 7.12 0.08
N ALA A 287 6.40 6.00 -0.09
CA ALA A 287 7.82 5.89 0.20
C ALA A 287 8.62 5.36 -1.00
N ALA A 288 9.82 5.89 -1.19
CA ALA A 288 10.80 5.35 -2.11
C ALA A 288 11.77 4.39 -1.40
N PRO A 289 12.32 3.38 -2.08
CA PRO A 289 13.29 2.44 -1.52
C PRO A 289 14.48 3.13 -0.84
N GLU A 290 15.00 4.20 -1.43
CA GLU A 290 16.15 4.96 -0.93
C GLU A 290 15.86 5.55 0.46
N GLY A 291 14.68 6.16 0.64
CA GLY A 291 14.24 6.70 1.92
C GLY A 291 13.98 5.62 2.96
N ILE A 292 13.40 4.50 2.55
CA ILE A 292 13.19 3.33 3.42
C ILE A 292 14.54 2.78 3.90
N HIS A 293 15.50 2.57 3.00
CA HIS A 293 16.84 2.10 3.34
C HIS A 293 17.53 3.03 4.34
N ARG A 294 17.45 4.35 4.11
CA ARG A 294 18.04 5.35 4.99
C ARG A 294 17.39 5.36 6.37
N VAL A 295 16.06 5.43 6.44
CA VAL A 295 15.36 5.55 7.72
C VAL A 295 15.38 4.22 8.47
N CYS A 296 14.96 3.11 7.86
CA CYS A 296 14.89 1.82 8.54
C CYS A 296 16.26 1.25 8.88
N GLY A 297 17.27 1.53 8.04
CA GLY A 297 18.64 1.09 8.29
C GLY A 297 19.34 1.88 9.39
N SER A 298 19.12 3.21 9.46
CA SER A 298 19.73 4.06 10.48
C SER A 298 19.00 4.01 11.83
N TYR A 299 17.70 3.71 11.83
CA TYR A 299 16.84 3.70 13.01
C TYR A 299 16.07 2.38 13.11
N PRO A 300 16.73 1.27 13.52
CA PRO A 300 16.12 -0.06 13.51
C PRO A 300 14.99 -0.27 14.53
N ARG A 301 14.91 0.56 15.59
CA ARG A 301 13.84 0.51 16.60
C ARG A 301 12.63 1.39 16.25
N LEU A 302 12.80 2.37 15.36
CA LEU A 302 11.72 3.17 14.84
C LEU A 302 10.80 2.31 13.96
N LYS A 303 9.49 2.52 14.01
CA LYS A 303 8.52 1.87 13.10
C LYS A 303 8.13 2.83 11.97
N LEU A 304 8.32 2.39 10.71
CA LEU A 304 7.89 3.10 9.51
C LEU A 304 6.61 2.47 8.96
N VAL A 305 5.58 3.28 8.74
CA VAL A 305 4.31 2.86 8.15
C VAL A 305 4.04 3.64 6.88
N THR A 306 3.80 2.95 5.78
CA THR A 306 3.48 3.55 4.47
C THR A 306 2.30 2.86 3.80
N SER A 307 1.58 3.59 2.96
CA SER A 307 0.50 2.99 2.15
C SER A 307 1.04 2.28 0.92
N GLU A 308 2.06 2.83 0.25
CA GLU A 308 2.64 2.24 -0.96
C GLU A 308 4.13 2.55 -1.08
N ILE A 309 4.87 1.64 -1.71
CA ILE A 309 6.29 1.82 -2.03
C ILE A 309 6.40 2.01 -3.54
N ASP A 310 6.96 3.14 -3.94
CA ASP A 310 7.21 3.49 -5.34
C ASP A 310 8.54 2.91 -5.84
N SER A 311 8.82 3.10 -7.14
CA SER A 311 9.99 2.48 -7.79
C SER A 311 11.32 3.09 -7.37
N GLY A 312 11.35 4.36 -6.96
CA GLY A 312 12.56 5.07 -6.53
C GLY A 312 12.43 6.58 -6.61
N VAL A 313 13.57 7.25 -6.49
CA VAL A 313 13.71 8.71 -6.61
C VAL A 313 14.33 9.04 -7.96
N ASP A 314 13.74 9.97 -8.70
CA ASP A 314 14.35 10.50 -9.92
C ASP A 314 15.62 11.29 -9.58
N PRO A 315 16.79 10.90 -10.13
CA PRO A 315 18.06 11.57 -9.81
C PRO A 315 18.11 13.05 -10.21
N ALA A 316 17.35 13.44 -11.25
CA ALA A 316 17.38 14.81 -11.77
C ALA A 316 16.52 15.78 -10.94
N SER A 317 15.33 15.37 -10.55
CA SER A 317 14.38 16.19 -9.81
C SER A 317 14.37 15.94 -8.29
N GLY A 318 14.87 14.78 -7.84
CA GLY A 318 14.76 14.32 -6.46
C GLY A 318 13.33 13.92 -6.07
N ALA A 319 12.41 13.83 -7.02
CA ALA A 319 11.03 13.47 -6.80
C ALA A 319 10.85 11.94 -6.77
N VAL A 320 9.89 11.46 -6.00
CA VAL A 320 9.50 10.05 -6.00
C VAL A 320 8.81 9.70 -7.33
N THR A 321 9.16 8.56 -7.92
CA THR A 321 8.65 8.09 -9.21
C THR A 321 8.00 6.71 -9.07
N PRO A 322 6.77 6.50 -9.57
CA PRO A 322 5.90 7.41 -10.30
C PRO A 322 5.36 8.59 -9.47
N GLY A 323 5.34 8.50 -8.13
CA GLY A 323 5.00 9.59 -7.25
C GLY A 323 3.57 10.13 -7.37
N ILE A 324 3.36 11.29 -6.77
CA ILE A 324 2.12 12.07 -6.83
C ILE A 324 2.40 13.57 -7.02
N GLY A 325 3.59 13.94 -7.47
CA GLY A 325 4.04 15.33 -7.58
C GLY A 325 4.34 15.97 -6.22
N GLU A 326 4.38 17.31 -6.20
CA GLU A 326 4.58 18.07 -4.96
C GLU A 326 3.29 18.04 -4.11
N PHE A 327 3.30 17.17 -3.09
CA PHE A 327 2.12 16.90 -2.27
C PHE A 327 1.56 18.17 -1.61
N GLY A 328 2.45 18.98 -1.03
CA GLY A 328 2.07 20.20 -0.34
C GLY A 328 1.35 21.19 -1.26
N ASP A 329 1.87 21.40 -2.47
CA ASP A 329 1.28 22.31 -3.44
C ASP A 329 -0.09 21.82 -3.93
N ARG A 330 -0.22 20.51 -4.19
CA ARG A 330 -1.50 19.91 -4.59
C ARG A 330 -2.55 19.93 -3.47
N TYR A 331 -2.11 19.79 -2.21
CA TYR A 331 -3.02 19.72 -1.06
C TYR A 331 -3.46 21.10 -0.59
N PHE A 332 -2.55 22.08 -0.54
CA PHE A 332 -2.82 23.44 -0.02
C PHE A 332 -3.15 24.47 -1.09
N SER A 333 -3.20 24.07 -2.37
CA SER A 333 -3.57 24.95 -3.51
C SER A 333 -2.69 26.20 -3.62
N THR A 334 -1.37 26.02 -3.50
CA THR A 334 -0.40 27.11 -3.63
C THR A 334 0.40 27.03 -4.91
#